data_add84935f81d78b03f834f38704411a4
#
_entry.id   add84935f81d78b03f834f38704411a4
#
_cell.length_a   1.000
_cell.length_b   1.000
_cell.length_c   1.000
_cell.angle_alpha   90.00
_cell.angle_beta   90.00
_cell.angle_gamma   90.00
#
_symmetry.space_group_name_H-M   'P 1'
#
loop_
_entity.id
_entity.type
_entity.pdbx_description
1 polymer ?
#
loop_
_entity_poly.entity_id
_entity_poly.type
_entity_poly.pdbx_seq_one_letter_code
_entity_poly.pdbx_strand_id
1 'polypeptide(L)'
;MSEPLQVPVVSQPVAPSSSLVGWTQVIYGLHAFSLLTGIVGVATVVGAFLTGWPSIIAVILNYVTRSEVRGTWLESHFRWQIRTFWFGLLWVSLCVVFVVATFGIGLLVAWLPIGFVGLWFIYRIVRGWMALSERKPMYI
;
A
#
# COMPACT_ATOMS: atom_id res chain seq x y z
N MET A 1 51.91 -4.73 -21.23
CA MET A 1 51.36 -5.16 -19.94
C MET A 1 49.97 -4.56 -19.83
N SER A 2 48.95 -5.28 -20.24
CA SER A 2 47.56 -4.81 -20.23
C SER A 2 46.98 -5.09 -18.86
N GLU A 3 46.65 -4.03 -18.12
CA GLU A 3 45.96 -4.10 -16.86
C GLU A 3 44.56 -4.74 -17.06
N PRO A 4 44.17 -5.76 -16.29
CA PRO A 4 42.86 -6.39 -16.47
C PRO A 4 41.78 -5.38 -16.11
N LEU A 5 40.86 -5.12 -17.05
CA LEU A 5 39.65 -4.34 -16.85
C LEU A 5 38.88 -4.87 -15.63
N GLN A 6 38.92 -4.11 -14.55
CA GLN A 6 38.09 -4.40 -13.37
C GLN A 6 36.62 -4.11 -13.76
N VAL A 7 35.89 -5.18 -14.05
CA VAL A 7 34.44 -5.10 -14.22
C VAL A 7 33.87 -4.67 -12.87
N PRO A 8 33.12 -3.57 -12.81
CA PRO A 8 32.52 -3.14 -11.55
C PRO A 8 31.58 -4.25 -11.03
N VAL A 9 31.87 -4.77 -9.85
CA VAL A 9 31.02 -5.73 -9.17
C VAL A 9 29.71 -5.01 -8.88
N VAL A 10 28.67 -5.29 -9.68
CA VAL A 10 27.32 -4.82 -9.38
C VAL A 10 26.93 -5.49 -8.06
N SER A 11 26.95 -4.70 -6.98
CA SER A 11 26.54 -5.17 -5.65
C SER A 11 25.10 -5.66 -5.74
N GLN A 12 24.90 -6.96 -5.62
CA GLN A 12 23.56 -7.52 -5.59
C GLN A 12 22.82 -7.00 -4.35
N PRO A 13 21.51 -6.69 -4.47
CA PRO A 13 20.73 -6.26 -3.32
C PRO A 13 20.84 -7.27 -2.19
N VAL A 14 21.16 -6.81 -0.99
CA VAL A 14 21.26 -7.65 0.19
C VAL A 14 19.90 -8.34 0.43
N ALA A 15 19.92 -9.65 0.61
CA ALA A 15 18.70 -10.39 0.91
C ALA A 15 18.16 -9.95 2.28
N PRO A 16 16.86 -9.58 2.37
CA PRO A 16 16.26 -9.18 3.64
C PRO A 16 16.12 -10.37 4.58
N SER A 17 16.10 -10.11 5.90
CA SER A 17 15.82 -11.13 6.90
C SER A 17 14.41 -11.71 6.74
N SER A 18 14.23 -12.96 7.13
CA SER A 18 12.91 -13.62 7.09
C SER A 18 11.85 -12.90 7.94
N SER A 19 12.27 -12.27 9.04
CA SER A 19 11.40 -11.47 9.89
C SER A 19 10.87 -10.22 9.15
N LEU A 20 11.70 -9.53 8.37
CA LEU A 20 11.28 -8.39 7.57
C LEU A 20 10.28 -8.77 6.47
N VAL A 21 10.47 -9.93 5.85
CA VAL A 21 9.49 -10.47 4.89
C VAL A 21 8.16 -10.75 5.59
N GLY A 22 8.19 -11.36 6.79
CA GLY A 22 6.99 -11.60 7.60
C GLY A 22 6.26 -10.31 7.97
N TRP A 23 6.95 -9.29 8.44
CA TRP A 23 6.36 -7.98 8.72
C TRP A 23 5.72 -7.34 7.49
N THR A 24 6.36 -7.45 6.33
CA THR A 24 5.80 -6.94 5.07
C THR A 24 4.51 -7.66 4.68
N GLN A 25 4.42 -8.96 4.92
CA GLN A 25 3.17 -9.73 4.72
C GLN A 25 2.06 -9.26 5.67
N VAL A 26 2.37 -9.00 6.95
CA VAL A 26 1.41 -8.46 7.93
C VAL A 26 0.86 -7.11 7.45
N ILE A 27 1.72 -6.23 6.93
CA ILE A 27 1.30 -4.92 6.42
C ILE A 27 0.32 -5.09 5.24
N TYR A 28 0.61 -5.97 4.28
CA TYR A 28 -0.33 -6.26 3.19
C TYR A 28 -1.65 -6.86 3.72
N GLY A 29 -1.57 -7.75 4.71
CA GLY A 29 -2.74 -8.34 5.36
C GLY A 29 -3.63 -7.28 6.02
N LEU A 30 -3.04 -6.30 6.72
CA LEU A 30 -3.77 -5.19 7.33
C LEU A 30 -4.47 -4.31 6.29
N HIS A 31 -3.81 -4.03 5.16
CA HIS A 31 -4.45 -3.28 4.07
C HIS A 31 -5.59 -4.08 3.43
N ALA A 32 -5.41 -5.38 3.19
CA ALA A 32 -6.46 -6.24 2.67
C ALA A 32 -7.64 -6.35 3.64
N PHE A 33 -7.37 -6.50 4.94
CA PHE A 33 -8.40 -6.54 5.97
C PHE A 33 -9.17 -5.21 6.04
N SER A 34 -8.47 -4.07 6.00
CA SER A 34 -9.10 -2.75 5.95
C SER A 34 -10.04 -2.60 4.76
N LEU A 35 -9.63 -3.08 3.58
CA LEU A 35 -10.45 -3.05 2.37
C LEU A 35 -11.71 -3.92 2.52
N LEU A 36 -11.56 -5.16 3.00
CA LEU A 36 -12.69 -6.08 3.20
C LEU A 36 -13.70 -5.52 4.20
N THR A 37 -13.22 -5.02 5.34
CA THR A 37 -14.09 -4.40 6.35
C THR A 37 -14.70 -3.11 5.84
N GLY A 38 -13.99 -2.35 4.96
CA GLY A 38 -14.50 -1.16 4.28
C GLY A 38 -15.70 -1.46 3.39
N ILE A 39 -15.63 -2.52 2.61
CA ILE A 39 -16.75 -2.96 1.73
C ILE A 39 -17.97 -3.32 2.57
N VAL A 40 -17.80 -3.97 3.72
CA VAL A 40 -18.89 -4.38 4.61
C VAL A 40 -19.38 -3.20 5.46
N GLY A 41 -18.50 -2.28 5.83
CA GLY A 41 -18.77 -1.18 6.78
C GLY A 41 -19.35 0.09 6.16
N VAL A 42 -19.43 0.19 4.82
CA VAL A 42 -19.95 1.39 4.11
C VAL A 42 -21.42 1.72 4.51
N ALA A 43 -22.17 0.74 5.02
CA ALA A 43 -23.55 0.95 5.45
C ALA A 43 -23.69 1.70 6.77
N THR A 44 -22.63 1.89 7.54
CA THR A 44 -22.67 2.58 8.83
C THR A 44 -21.49 3.53 9.02
N VAL A 45 -21.74 4.71 9.61
CA VAL A 45 -20.69 5.69 9.95
C VAL A 45 -19.64 5.08 10.89
N VAL A 46 -20.07 4.23 11.82
CA VAL A 46 -19.19 3.50 12.74
C VAL A 46 -18.31 2.48 12.00
N GLY A 47 -18.88 1.78 11.03
CA GLY A 47 -18.13 0.86 10.17
C GLY A 47 -17.04 1.58 9.37
N ALA A 48 -17.35 2.72 8.77
CA ALA A 48 -16.38 3.53 8.04
C ALA A 48 -15.21 4.01 8.93
N PHE A 49 -15.49 4.37 10.18
CA PHE A 49 -14.46 4.76 11.14
C PHE A 49 -13.56 3.58 11.54
N LEU A 50 -14.14 2.41 11.84
CA LEU A 50 -13.41 1.22 12.22
C LEU A 50 -12.57 0.61 11.07
N THR A 51 -12.96 0.84 9.82
CA THR A 51 -12.30 0.25 8.64
C THR A 51 -10.99 0.95 8.26
N GLY A 52 -10.81 2.22 8.64
CA GLY A 52 -9.59 2.99 8.37
C GLY A 52 -8.40 2.60 9.24
N TRP A 53 -8.63 2.15 10.47
CA TRP A 53 -7.59 1.89 11.45
C TRP A 53 -6.53 0.86 11.02
N PRO A 54 -6.87 -0.30 10.43
CA PRO A 54 -5.85 -1.26 10.02
C PRO A 54 -4.87 -0.71 8.98
N SER A 55 -5.34 0.09 8.04
CA SER A 55 -4.47 0.75 7.06
C SER A 55 -3.58 1.84 7.68
N ILE A 56 -4.08 2.55 8.69
CA ILE A 56 -3.28 3.53 9.45
C ILE A 56 -2.16 2.82 10.20
N ILE A 57 -2.48 1.72 10.89
CA ILE A 57 -1.48 0.90 11.57
C ILE A 57 -0.45 0.37 10.56
N ALA A 58 -0.90 -0.11 9.41
CA ALA A 58 -0.04 -0.61 8.34
C ALA A 58 0.96 0.45 7.87
N VAL A 59 0.51 1.69 7.64
CA VAL A 59 1.42 2.76 7.20
C VAL A 59 2.37 3.22 8.31
N ILE A 60 1.94 3.21 9.56
CA ILE A 60 2.82 3.49 10.70
C ILE A 60 3.94 2.44 10.76
N LEU A 61 3.59 1.14 10.65
CA LEU A 61 4.58 0.06 10.59
C LEU A 61 5.56 0.24 9.43
N ASN A 62 5.07 0.65 8.25
CA ASN A 62 5.94 0.97 7.13
C ASN A 62 6.97 2.05 7.47
N TYR A 63 6.56 3.12 8.15
CA TYR A 63 7.48 4.19 8.51
C TYR A 63 8.47 3.78 9.61
N VAL A 64 8.02 3.05 10.62
CA VAL A 64 8.85 2.60 11.74
C VAL A 64 9.96 1.64 11.27
N THR A 65 9.61 0.68 10.39
CA THR A 65 10.58 -0.34 9.92
C THR A 65 11.29 0.07 8.62
N ARG A 66 11.05 1.28 8.09
CA ARG A 66 11.60 1.73 6.82
C ARG A 66 13.12 1.71 6.75
N SER A 67 13.81 2.00 7.86
CA SER A 67 15.27 1.98 7.92
C SER A 67 15.85 0.59 7.76
N GLU A 68 15.14 -0.44 8.23
CA GLU A 68 15.60 -1.81 8.22
C GLU A 68 15.54 -2.47 6.83
N VAL A 69 14.69 -1.94 5.94
CA VAL A 69 14.53 -2.48 4.58
C VAL A 69 15.39 -1.78 3.53
N ARG A 70 16.13 -0.73 3.91
CA ARG A 70 16.99 0.01 2.99
C ARG A 70 18.05 -0.91 2.34
N GLY A 71 18.24 -0.76 1.03
CA GLY A 71 19.19 -1.55 0.26
C GLY A 71 18.76 -2.99 0.00
N THR A 72 17.57 -3.41 0.45
CA THR A 72 16.97 -4.71 0.14
C THR A 72 15.88 -4.55 -0.92
N TRP A 73 15.47 -5.65 -1.56
CA TRP A 73 14.36 -5.66 -2.50
C TRP A 73 13.01 -5.27 -1.87
N LEU A 74 12.87 -5.40 -0.54
CA LEU A 74 11.68 -4.98 0.21
C LEU A 74 11.48 -3.47 0.22
N GLU A 75 12.52 -2.65 0.03
CA GLU A 75 12.40 -1.20 -0.01
C GLU A 75 11.39 -0.74 -1.07
N SER A 76 11.35 -1.42 -2.21
CA SER A 76 10.37 -1.15 -3.28
C SER A 76 8.94 -1.47 -2.85
N HIS A 77 8.72 -2.53 -2.06
CA HIS A 77 7.41 -2.88 -1.49
C HIS A 77 6.92 -1.82 -0.50
N PHE A 78 7.80 -1.34 0.37
CA PHE A 78 7.48 -0.28 1.33
C PHE A 78 7.06 1.02 0.62
N ARG A 79 7.81 1.43 -0.41
CA ARG A 79 7.42 2.58 -1.24
C ARG A 79 6.07 2.37 -1.92
N TRP A 80 5.82 1.18 -2.44
CA TRP A 80 4.55 0.82 -3.07
C TRP A 80 3.37 0.93 -2.09
N GLN A 81 3.50 0.38 -0.88
CA GLN A 81 2.48 0.41 0.17
C GLN A 81 2.21 1.83 0.66
N ILE A 82 3.25 2.59 0.98
CA ILE A 82 3.13 3.99 1.44
C ILE A 82 2.43 4.84 0.36
N ARG A 83 2.83 4.72 -0.90
CA ARG A 83 2.17 5.43 -2.00
C ARG A 83 0.71 5.02 -2.16
N THR A 84 0.42 3.73 -2.05
CA THR A 84 -0.96 3.22 -2.12
C THR A 84 -1.83 3.85 -1.04
N PHE A 85 -1.35 3.92 0.19
CA PHE A 85 -2.06 4.56 1.30
C PHE A 85 -2.32 6.04 1.02
N TRP A 86 -1.29 6.83 0.67
CA TRP A 86 -1.43 8.26 0.48
C TRP A 86 -2.31 8.63 -0.72
N PHE A 87 -2.18 7.92 -1.83
CA PHE A 87 -3.08 8.13 -2.98
C PHE A 87 -4.52 7.69 -2.67
N GLY A 88 -4.71 6.57 -1.96
CA GLY A 88 -6.03 6.15 -1.51
C GLY A 88 -6.67 7.20 -0.60
N LEU A 89 -5.93 7.70 0.39
CA LEU A 89 -6.39 8.75 1.29
C LEU A 89 -6.76 10.04 0.52
N LEU A 90 -5.92 10.45 -0.44
CA LEU A 90 -6.19 11.61 -1.29
C LEU A 90 -7.51 11.47 -2.04
N TRP A 91 -7.72 10.35 -2.72
CA TRP A 91 -8.93 10.12 -3.50
C TRP A 91 -10.19 10.04 -2.63
N VAL A 92 -10.11 9.36 -1.49
CA VAL A 92 -11.23 9.31 -0.55
C VAL A 92 -11.53 10.70 0.00
N SER A 93 -10.52 11.49 0.37
CA SER A 93 -10.69 12.85 0.85
C SER A 93 -11.35 13.75 -0.21
N LEU A 94 -10.95 13.64 -1.48
CA LEU A 94 -11.57 14.38 -2.58
C LEU A 94 -13.05 14.00 -2.74
N CYS A 95 -13.39 12.72 -2.65
CA CYS A 95 -14.79 12.27 -2.67
C CYS A 95 -15.60 12.85 -1.51
N VAL A 96 -15.04 12.86 -0.29
CA VAL A 96 -15.70 13.44 0.89
C VAL A 96 -15.94 14.94 0.70
N VAL A 97 -14.92 15.68 0.27
CA VAL A 97 -15.03 17.12 -0.03
C VAL A 97 -16.12 17.38 -1.05
N PHE A 98 -16.16 16.59 -2.13
CA PHE A 98 -17.19 16.71 -3.17
C PHE A 98 -18.60 16.49 -2.62
N VAL A 99 -18.81 15.45 -1.79
CA VAL A 99 -20.10 15.17 -1.17
C VAL A 99 -20.52 16.31 -0.25
N VAL A 100 -19.61 16.84 0.58
CA VAL A 100 -19.87 17.96 1.49
C VAL A 100 -20.18 19.23 0.69
N ALA A 101 -19.38 19.56 -0.33
CA ALA A 101 -19.56 20.75 -1.15
C ALA A 101 -20.90 20.76 -1.94
N THR A 102 -21.43 19.56 -2.23
CA THR A 102 -22.72 19.39 -2.90
C THR A 102 -23.89 19.20 -1.93
N PHE A 103 -23.69 19.49 -0.64
CA PHE A 103 -24.71 19.29 0.41
C PHE A 103 -25.32 17.87 0.41
N GLY A 104 -24.49 16.86 0.15
CA GLY A 104 -24.89 15.45 0.13
C GLY A 104 -25.45 14.95 -1.22
N ILE A 105 -25.82 15.82 -2.17
CA ILE A 105 -26.31 15.40 -3.49
C ILE A 105 -25.23 14.59 -4.24
N GLY A 106 -23.97 14.95 -4.07
CA GLY A 106 -22.82 14.23 -4.64
C GLY A 106 -22.75 12.75 -4.26
N LEU A 107 -23.42 12.32 -3.18
CA LEU A 107 -23.46 10.92 -2.77
C LEU A 107 -24.11 10.03 -3.84
N LEU A 108 -25.05 10.57 -4.63
CA LEU A 108 -25.72 9.84 -5.72
C LEU A 108 -24.76 9.41 -6.83
N VAL A 109 -23.64 10.13 -6.99
CA VAL A 109 -22.64 9.88 -8.05
C VAL A 109 -21.32 9.41 -7.46
N ALA A 110 -21.04 9.66 -6.18
CA ALA A 110 -19.78 9.36 -5.51
C ALA A 110 -19.45 7.86 -5.46
N TRP A 111 -20.45 6.98 -5.57
CA TRP A 111 -20.24 5.53 -5.59
C TRP A 111 -19.40 5.08 -6.80
N LEU A 112 -19.45 5.80 -7.94
CA LEU A 112 -18.64 5.49 -9.12
C LEU A 112 -17.14 5.70 -8.86
N PRO A 113 -16.66 6.91 -8.48
CA PRO A 113 -15.24 7.11 -8.19
C PRO A 113 -14.78 6.29 -6.97
N ILE A 114 -15.63 6.09 -5.94
CA ILE A 114 -15.30 5.26 -4.78
C ILE A 114 -15.11 3.80 -5.20
N GLY A 115 -16.00 3.27 -6.05
CA GLY A 115 -15.86 1.92 -6.61
C GLY A 115 -14.58 1.76 -7.43
N PHE A 116 -14.25 2.75 -8.25
CA PHE A 116 -13.01 2.75 -9.05
C PHE A 116 -11.76 2.78 -8.15
N VAL A 117 -11.74 3.62 -7.11
CA VAL A 117 -10.65 3.68 -6.12
C VAL A 117 -10.53 2.35 -5.39
N GLY A 118 -11.66 1.71 -5.02
CA GLY A 118 -11.67 0.39 -4.39
C GLY A 118 -11.05 -0.69 -5.30
N LEU A 119 -11.43 -0.75 -6.56
CA LEU A 119 -10.85 -1.68 -7.55
C LEU A 119 -9.36 -1.43 -7.75
N TRP A 120 -8.95 -0.17 -7.83
CA TRP A 120 -7.54 0.20 -7.93
C TRP A 120 -6.76 -0.23 -6.68
N PHE A 121 -7.35 -0.10 -5.48
CA PHE A 121 -6.75 -0.53 -4.22
C PHE A 121 -6.58 -2.05 -4.17
N ILE A 122 -7.62 -2.81 -4.56
CA ILE A 122 -7.57 -4.27 -4.69
C ILE A 122 -6.42 -4.68 -5.60
N TYR A 123 -6.36 -4.10 -6.80
CA TYR A 123 -5.29 -4.38 -7.75
C TYR A 123 -3.91 -4.15 -7.15
N ARG A 124 -3.71 -3.03 -6.46
CA ARG A 124 -2.41 -2.70 -5.85
C ARG A 124 -2.02 -3.65 -4.72
N ILE A 125 -2.97 -4.03 -3.87
CA ILE A 125 -2.71 -4.98 -2.78
C ILE A 125 -2.38 -6.35 -3.34
N VAL A 126 -3.21 -6.89 -4.24
CA VAL A 126 -3.02 -8.21 -4.83
C VAL A 126 -1.70 -8.29 -5.58
N ARG A 127 -1.41 -7.32 -6.44
CA ARG A 127 -0.15 -7.27 -7.20
C ARG A 127 1.07 -7.20 -6.29
N GLY A 128 1.01 -6.35 -5.24
CA GLY A 128 2.10 -6.23 -4.29
C GLY A 128 2.32 -7.51 -3.49
N TRP A 129 1.25 -8.15 -3.05
CA TRP A 129 1.32 -9.39 -2.29
C TRP A 129 1.84 -10.56 -3.14
N MET A 130 1.42 -10.66 -4.39
CA MET A 130 1.94 -11.67 -5.33
C MET A 130 3.44 -11.50 -5.55
N ALA A 131 3.91 -10.29 -5.84
CA ALA A 131 5.33 -10.01 -6.01
C ALA A 131 6.14 -10.31 -4.72
N LEU A 132 5.59 -10.01 -3.55
CA LEU A 132 6.19 -10.34 -2.27
C LEU A 132 6.32 -11.86 -2.08
N SER A 133 5.29 -12.64 -2.43
CA SER A 133 5.29 -14.09 -2.34
C SER A 133 6.34 -14.72 -3.27
N GLU A 134 6.58 -14.10 -4.41
CA GLU A 134 7.62 -14.50 -5.36
C GLU A 134 9.01 -13.95 -5.01
N ARG A 135 9.16 -13.21 -3.90
CA ARG A 135 10.38 -12.52 -3.47
C ARG A 135 10.98 -11.59 -4.54
N LYS A 136 10.11 -10.97 -5.34
CA LYS A 136 10.49 -10.03 -6.39
C LYS A 136 10.32 -8.59 -5.93
N PRO A 137 11.20 -7.66 -6.37
CA PRO A 137 11.00 -6.24 -6.12
C PRO A 137 9.78 -5.72 -6.89
N MET A 138 9.18 -4.62 -6.38
CA MET A 138 8.15 -3.88 -7.11
C MET A 138 8.79 -2.90 -8.07
N TYR A 139 8.36 -2.95 -9.32
CA TYR A 139 8.69 -1.91 -10.30
C TYR A 139 7.76 -0.72 -10.08
N ILE A 140 8.32 0.47 -9.97
CA ILE A 140 7.62 1.73 -9.69
C ILE A 140 7.61 2.58 -10.95
#